data_1a14181905f29b09f7bcaf8613e46519
#
_entry.id   1a14181905f29b09f7bcaf8613e46519
#
_cell.length_a   1.000
_cell.length_b   1.000
_cell.length_c   1.000
_cell.angle_alpha   90.00
_cell.angle_beta   90.00
_cell.angle_gamma   90.00
#
_symmetry.space_group_name_H-M   'P 1'
#
loop_
_entity.id
_entity.type
_entity.pdbx_description
1 polymer ?
#
loop_
_entity_poly.entity_id
_entity_poly.type
_entity_poly.pdbx_seq_one_letter_code
_entity_poly.pdbx_strand_id
1 'polypeptide(L)'
;NPSSMWRHSSIKTLAINYAQTATAPDFHMWVQCALHQMKFANLPEPLLFYRIHQGQASKIHDKISESIQYSMELWISHLFPELTPKEVSLLSLILHGKSIKLRTEEFEIAFSAYDKVRSNNETSLFGEDRETMFSILDAHTQFLKKLLYQRTQ
;
A
#
# COMPACT_ATOMS: atom_id res chain seq x y z
N ASN A 1 -5.20 9.23 -15.47
CA ASN A 1 -6.20 9.06 -14.44
C ASN A 1 -7.20 10.22 -14.50
N PRO A 2 -8.44 9.99 -14.98
CA PRO A 2 -9.40 11.06 -15.23
C PRO A 2 -10.03 11.64 -13.94
N SER A 3 -9.84 10.98 -12.81
CA SER A 3 -10.45 11.35 -11.52
C SER A 3 -9.52 12.15 -10.61
N SER A 4 -8.36 12.59 -11.09
CA SER A 4 -7.39 13.29 -10.25
C SER A 4 -6.97 14.63 -10.81
N MET A 5 -6.76 15.59 -9.92
CA MET A 5 -6.20 16.91 -10.20
C MET A 5 -4.94 17.14 -9.37
N TRP A 6 -3.95 17.79 -9.97
CA TRP A 6 -2.64 18.05 -9.37
C TRP A 6 -2.24 19.52 -9.51
N ARG A 7 -1.51 19.98 -8.52
CA ARG A 7 -0.79 21.24 -8.69
C ARG A 7 0.47 20.98 -9.51
N HIS A 8 0.47 21.37 -10.78
CA HIS A 8 1.59 21.13 -11.72
C HIS A 8 2.93 21.62 -11.19
N SER A 9 2.98 22.80 -10.55
CA SER A 9 4.22 23.33 -9.96
C SER A 9 4.82 22.39 -8.92
N SER A 10 4.01 21.79 -8.03
CA SER A 10 4.49 20.85 -7.02
C SER A 10 5.08 19.59 -7.64
N ILE A 11 4.38 19.00 -8.61
CA ILE A 11 4.88 17.81 -9.33
C ILE A 11 6.20 18.08 -10.04
N LYS A 12 6.31 19.24 -10.72
CA LYS A 12 7.53 19.65 -11.43
C LYS A 12 8.69 19.90 -10.46
N THR A 13 8.46 20.62 -9.36
CA THR A 13 9.49 20.93 -8.38
C THR A 13 10.05 19.69 -7.69
N LEU A 14 9.20 18.72 -7.41
CA LEU A 14 9.57 17.46 -6.74
C LEU A 14 10.09 16.40 -7.74
N ALA A 15 10.16 16.72 -9.03
CA ALA A 15 10.59 15.81 -10.09
C ALA A 15 9.83 14.47 -10.10
N ILE A 16 8.56 14.47 -9.66
CA ILE A 16 7.73 13.28 -9.62
C ILE A 16 7.44 12.80 -11.05
N ASN A 17 7.74 11.52 -11.29
CA ASN A 17 7.63 10.94 -12.61
C ASN A 17 6.44 9.96 -12.70
N TYR A 18 5.51 10.25 -13.61
CA TYR A 18 4.35 9.40 -13.86
C TYR A 18 4.70 8.06 -14.55
N ALA A 19 5.82 7.99 -15.28
CA ALA A 19 6.14 6.89 -16.17
C ALA A 19 7.08 5.82 -15.58
N GLN A 20 7.38 5.84 -14.28
CA GLN A 20 8.36 4.93 -13.67
C GLN A 20 7.89 3.49 -13.56
N THR A 21 6.58 3.23 -13.62
CA THR A 21 6.03 1.87 -13.62
C THR A 21 5.18 1.63 -14.86
N ALA A 22 5.40 0.48 -15.52
CA ALA A 22 4.75 0.19 -16.80
C ALA A 22 3.24 -0.05 -16.70
N THR A 23 2.70 -0.45 -15.56
CA THR A 23 1.33 -0.97 -15.47
C THR A 23 0.45 -0.34 -14.39
N ALA A 24 1.02 0.38 -13.42
CA ALA A 24 0.28 1.13 -12.40
C ALA A 24 0.95 2.49 -12.12
N PRO A 25 1.14 3.34 -13.16
CA PRO A 25 1.89 4.59 -13.04
C PRO A 25 1.21 5.60 -12.12
N ASP A 26 -0.12 5.59 -12.05
CA ASP A 26 -0.91 6.42 -11.15
C ASP A 26 -0.69 6.05 -9.68
N PHE A 27 -0.74 4.77 -9.34
CA PHE A 27 -0.48 4.32 -7.97
C PHE A 27 0.95 4.67 -7.53
N HIS A 28 1.94 4.42 -8.39
CA HIS A 28 3.33 4.79 -8.11
C HIS A 28 3.51 6.30 -7.90
N MET A 29 2.85 7.11 -8.71
CA MET A 29 2.85 8.56 -8.55
C MET A 29 2.22 9.00 -7.22
N TRP A 30 1.12 8.37 -6.77
CA TRP A 30 0.54 8.64 -5.46
C TRP A 30 1.53 8.33 -4.33
N VAL A 31 2.24 7.21 -4.42
CA VAL A 31 3.29 6.86 -3.46
C VAL A 31 4.39 7.92 -3.44
N GLN A 32 4.91 8.34 -4.58
CA GLN A 32 5.90 9.42 -4.64
C GLN A 32 5.38 10.71 -3.99
N CYS A 33 4.13 11.10 -4.28
CA CYS A 33 3.51 12.26 -3.66
C CYS A 33 3.46 12.13 -2.13
N ALA A 34 3.11 10.95 -1.63
CA ALA A 34 3.06 10.67 -0.18
C ALA A 34 4.45 10.74 0.45
N LEU A 35 5.48 10.17 -0.18
CA LEU A 35 6.87 10.25 0.27
C LEU A 35 7.39 11.70 0.35
N HIS A 36 6.89 12.57 -0.49
CA HIS A 36 7.17 14.02 -0.45
C HIS A 36 6.19 14.81 0.44
N GLN A 37 5.42 14.12 1.29
CA GLN A 37 4.47 14.71 2.23
C GLN A 37 3.46 15.66 1.58
N MET A 38 3.09 15.39 0.32
CA MET A 38 2.04 16.14 -0.37
C MET A 38 0.69 15.88 0.30
N LYS A 39 -0.13 16.91 0.40
CA LYS A 39 -1.49 16.78 0.94
C LYS A 39 -2.45 16.27 -0.12
N PHE A 40 -3.31 15.35 0.29
CA PHE A 40 -4.38 14.78 -0.52
C PHE A 40 -5.74 15.21 0.02
N ALA A 41 -6.71 15.32 -0.87
CA ALA A 41 -8.11 15.51 -0.52
C ALA A 41 -9.00 14.82 -1.55
N ASN A 42 -10.15 14.32 -1.10
CA ASN A 42 -11.19 13.78 -1.97
C ASN A 42 -12.37 14.74 -2.00
N LEU A 43 -12.96 14.92 -3.16
CA LEU A 43 -14.25 15.59 -3.28
C LEU A 43 -15.36 14.57 -2.94
N PRO A 44 -16.32 14.92 -2.08
CA PRO A 44 -17.38 13.99 -1.67
C PRO A 44 -18.42 13.74 -2.78
N GLU A 45 -18.48 14.64 -3.78
CA GLU A 45 -19.45 14.55 -4.85
C GLU A 45 -19.02 13.53 -5.92
N PRO A 46 -19.92 12.69 -6.44
CA PRO A 46 -19.66 11.83 -7.57
C PRO A 46 -19.56 12.64 -8.88
N LEU A 47 -18.35 12.95 -9.31
CA LEU A 47 -18.09 13.81 -10.47
C LEU A 47 -17.72 13.02 -11.74
N LEU A 48 -17.64 11.69 -11.67
CA LEU A 48 -17.19 10.86 -12.77
C LEU A 48 -18.01 9.58 -12.88
N PHE A 49 -18.46 9.26 -14.11
CA PHE A 49 -19.00 7.95 -14.45
C PHE A 49 -17.88 7.06 -14.98
N TYR A 50 -17.59 5.96 -14.29
CA TYR A 50 -16.56 5.02 -14.67
C TYR A 50 -17.15 3.85 -15.45
N ARG A 51 -16.78 3.72 -16.73
CA ARG A 51 -17.22 2.60 -17.58
C ARG A 51 -16.42 1.34 -17.25
N ILE A 52 -17.14 0.28 -16.88
CA ILE A 52 -16.55 -1.05 -16.66
C ILE A 52 -16.76 -1.89 -17.92
N HIS A 53 -15.68 -2.47 -18.45
CA HIS A 53 -15.72 -3.38 -19.60
C HIS A 53 -14.65 -4.48 -19.50
N GLN A 54 -14.76 -5.53 -20.32
CA GLN A 54 -13.85 -6.68 -20.20
C GLN A 54 -12.39 -6.37 -20.58
N GLY A 55 -12.14 -5.50 -21.54
CA GLY A 55 -10.81 -5.14 -22.03
C GLY A 55 -10.12 -4.00 -21.25
N GLN A 56 -10.60 -3.63 -20.05
CA GLN A 56 -9.95 -2.56 -19.29
C GLN A 56 -8.63 -3.04 -18.67
N ALA A 57 -7.63 -2.14 -18.62
CA ALA A 57 -6.28 -2.44 -18.12
C ALA A 57 -6.27 -2.99 -16.69
N SER A 58 -7.17 -2.55 -15.81
CA SER A 58 -7.29 -3.02 -14.42
C SER A 58 -7.67 -4.51 -14.28
N LYS A 59 -8.01 -5.19 -15.38
CA LYS A 59 -8.25 -6.64 -15.39
C LYS A 59 -7.01 -7.47 -15.74
N ILE A 60 -5.89 -6.85 -16.09
CA ILE A 60 -4.61 -7.52 -16.34
C ILE A 60 -3.88 -7.69 -15.00
N HIS A 61 -4.31 -8.68 -14.21
CA HIS A 61 -4.01 -8.78 -12.79
C HIS A 61 -2.52 -8.94 -12.41
N ASP A 62 -1.73 -9.73 -13.16
CA ASP A 62 -0.38 -10.10 -12.68
C ASP A 62 0.64 -8.96 -12.81
N LYS A 63 0.74 -8.31 -13.95
CA LYS A 63 1.69 -7.19 -14.17
C LYS A 63 1.34 -5.95 -13.34
N ILE A 64 0.06 -5.63 -13.21
CA ILE A 64 -0.40 -4.53 -12.34
C ILE A 64 -0.03 -4.82 -10.89
N SER A 65 -0.20 -6.06 -10.47
CA SER A 65 0.14 -6.50 -9.13
C SER A 65 1.61 -6.30 -8.76
N GLU A 66 2.54 -6.62 -9.66
CA GLU A 66 3.97 -6.41 -9.45
C GLU A 66 4.32 -4.93 -9.29
N SER A 67 3.75 -4.07 -10.13
CA SER A 67 3.98 -2.62 -10.05
C SER A 67 3.41 -2.00 -8.77
N ILE A 68 2.26 -2.47 -8.33
CA ILE A 68 1.66 -2.03 -7.05
C ILE A 68 2.52 -2.52 -5.89
N GLN A 69 2.93 -3.78 -5.89
CA GLN A 69 3.78 -4.35 -4.85
C GLN A 69 5.09 -3.58 -4.72
N TYR A 70 5.78 -3.31 -5.82
CA TYR A 70 7.00 -2.51 -5.83
C TYR A 70 6.78 -1.12 -5.19
N SER A 71 5.69 -0.45 -5.56
CA SER A 71 5.38 0.87 -5.02
C SER A 71 5.03 0.83 -3.53
N MET A 72 4.35 -0.22 -3.08
CA MET A 72 4.06 -0.44 -1.66
C MET A 72 5.33 -0.75 -0.87
N GLU A 73 6.23 -1.56 -1.40
CA GLU A 73 7.53 -1.86 -0.78
C GLU A 73 8.36 -0.59 -0.60
N LEU A 74 8.39 0.28 -1.61
CA LEU A 74 9.05 1.58 -1.52
C LEU A 74 8.45 2.43 -0.38
N TRP A 75 7.13 2.49 -0.29
CA TRP A 75 6.45 3.26 0.75
C TRP A 75 6.69 2.69 2.14
N ILE A 76 6.49 1.38 2.32
CA ILE A 76 6.69 0.69 3.60
C ILE A 76 8.14 0.86 4.09
N SER A 77 9.13 0.67 3.21
CA SER A 77 10.54 0.84 3.56
C SER A 77 10.90 2.26 4.00
N HIS A 78 10.22 3.27 3.43
CA HIS A 78 10.42 4.66 3.81
C HIS A 78 9.80 4.97 5.18
N LEU A 79 8.59 4.44 5.44
CA LEU A 79 7.86 4.67 6.69
C LEU A 79 8.44 3.90 7.88
N PHE A 80 8.96 2.71 7.61
CA PHE A 80 9.42 1.75 8.61
C PHE A 80 10.84 1.24 8.26
N PRO A 81 11.87 2.09 8.39
CA PRO A 81 13.25 1.72 8.03
C PRO A 81 13.83 0.60 8.89
N GLU A 82 13.21 0.29 10.03
CA GLU A 82 13.57 -0.82 10.91
C GLU A 82 13.15 -2.20 10.38
N LEU A 83 12.28 -2.25 9.37
CA LEU A 83 11.85 -3.51 8.76
C LEU A 83 12.91 -4.07 7.82
N THR A 84 13.10 -5.37 7.89
CA THR A 84 13.93 -6.08 6.92
C THR A 84 13.27 -6.14 5.54
N PRO A 85 14.03 -6.31 4.45
CA PRO A 85 13.45 -6.44 3.11
C PRO A 85 12.40 -7.57 3.01
N LYS A 86 12.57 -8.66 3.76
CA LYS A 86 11.60 -9.76 3.79
C LYS A 86 10.29 -9.34 4.48
N GLU A 87 10.36 -8.63 5.59
CA GLU A 87 9.19 -8.09 6.29
C GLU A 87 8.44 -7.09 5.41
N VAL A 88 9.15 -6.18 4.76
CA VAL A 88 8.58 -5.22 3.80
C VAL A 88 7.82 -5.93 2.68
N SER A 89 8.45 -6.93 2.06
CA SER A 89 7.82 -7.70 0.98
C SER A 89 6.58 -8.46 1.45
N LEU A 90 6.61 -9.06 2.64
CA LEU A 90 5.45 -9.75 3.20
C LEU A 90 4.31 -8.79 3.53
N LEU A 91 4.60 -7.64 4.14
CA LEU A 91 3.58 -6.63 4.41
C LEU A 91 2.96 -6.09 3.13
N SER A 92 3.76 -5.84 2.08
CA SER A 92 3.23 -5.40 0.78
C SER A 92 2.27 -6.41 0.16
N LEU A 93 2.58 -7.71 0.24
CA LEU A 93 1.70 -8.79 -0.22
C LEU A 93 0.38 -8.83 0.56
N ILE A 94 0.44 -8.69 1.89
CA ILE A 94 -0.73 -8.71 2.76
C ILE A 94 -1.62 -7.51 2.48
N LEU A 95 -1.07 -6.30 2.42
CA LEU A 95 -1.80 -5.08 2.15
C LEU A 95 -2.40 -5.05 0.75
N HIS A 96 -1.79 -5.75 -0.20
CA HIS A 96 -2.34 -5.92 -1.55
C HIS A 96 -3.39 -7.05 -1.64
N GLY A 97 -3.81 -7.63 -0.51
CA GLY A 97 -4.81 -8.70 -0.47
C GLY A 97 -4.33 -10.06 -0.96
N LYS A 98 -3.00 -10.29 -1.00
CA LYS A 98 -2.39 -11.54 -1.46
C LYS A 98 -1.87 -12.44 -0.32
N SER A 99 -2.35 -12.24 0.88
CA SER A 99 -1.99 -13.03 2.06
C SER A 99 -2.22 -14.54 1.89
N ILE A 100 -3.11 -14.95 0.99
CA ILE A 100 -3.32 -16.36 0.65
C ILE A 100 -2.07 -17.02 0.02
N LYS A 101 -1.13 -16.25 -0.51
CA LYS A 101 0.13 -16.73 -1.08
C LYS A 101 1.23 -16.95 -0.05
N LEU A 102 1.05 -16.52 1.21
CA LEU A 102 2.04 -16.71 2.26
C LEU A 102 2.23 -18.20 2.56
N ARG A 103 3.47 -18.61 2.76
CA ARG A 103 3.82 -19.92 3.31
C ARG A 103 3.64 -19.91 4.82
N THR A 104 3.47 -21.07 5.43
CA THR A 104 3.18 -21.18 6.89
C THR A 104 4.27 -20.48 7.72
N GLU A 105 5.54 -20.67 7.39
CA GLU A 105 6.68 -20.05 8.07
C GLU A 105 6.75 -18.51 7.91
N GLU A 106 6.06 -17.95 6.94
CA GLU A 106 6.05 -16.51 6.69
C GLU A 106 5.06 -15.75 7.58
N PHE A 107 4.12 -16.46 8.22
CA PHE A 107 3.17 -15.81 9.13
C PHE A 107 3.85 -15.25 10.39
N GLU A 108 4.82 -15.96 10.95
CA GLU A 108 5.58 -15.49 12.12
C GLU A 108 6.39 -14.21 11.78
N ILE A 109 7.00 -14.18 10.60
CA ILE A 109 7.70 -12.98 10.12
C ILE A 109 6.73 -11.82 9.93
N ALA A 110 5.54 -12.08 9.37
CA ALA A 110 4.51 -11.07 9.19
C ALA A 110 4.00 -10.53 10.54
N PHE A 111 3.76 -11.38 11.53
CA PHE A 111 3.37 -10.95 12.88
C PHE A 111 4.45 -10.09 13.53
N SER A 112 5.72 -10.52 13.46
CA SER A 112 6.84 -9.71 13.94
C SER A 112 6.91 -8.34 13.27
N ALA A 113 6.68 -8.27 11.96
CA ALA A 113 6.64 -7.00 11.23
C ALA A 113 5.48 -6.09 11.71
N TYR A 114 4.29 -6.64 11.95
CA TYR A 114 3.16 -5.87 12.52
C TYR A 114 3.47 -5.34 13.92
N ASP A 115 4.15 -6.14 14.76
CA ASP A 115 4.54 -5.70 16.10
C ASP A 115 5.56 -4.56 16.04
N LYS A 116 6.53 -4.62 15.12
CA LYS A 116 7.48 -3.51 14.88
C LYS A 116 6.75 -2.25 14.43
N VAL A 117 5.86 -2.34 13.43
CA VAL A 117 5.06 -1.20 12.95
C VAL A 117 4.24 -0.59 14.08
N ARG A 118 3.64 -1.42 14.94
CA ARG A 118 2.87 -0.98 16.10
C ARG A 118 3.73 -0.26 17.14
N SER A 119 4.94 -0.73 17.35
CA SER A 119 5.89 -0.19 18.35
C SER A 119 6.57 1.10 17.88
N ASN A 120 6.53 1.41 16.59
CA ASN A 120 7.15 2.59 16.04
C ASN A 120 6.38 3.85 16.47
N ASN A 121 6.98 4.62 17.38
CA ASN A 121 6.40 5.85 17.93
C ASN A 121 6.78 7.11 17.14
N GLU A 122 7.73 6.99 16.20
CA GLU A 122 8.29 8.15 15.48
C GLU A 122 7.48 8.53 14.22
N THR A 123 6.48 7.73 13.84
CA THR A 123 5.69 8.00 12.64
C THR A 123 4.70 9.15 12.84
N SER A 124 5.20 10.37 12.74
CA SER A 124 4.39 11.58 12.55
C SER A 124 3.51 11.53 11.28
N LEU A 125 3.77 10.57 10.40
CA LEU A 125 3.05 10.37 9.13
C LEU A 125 1.62 9.87 9.30
N PHE A 126 1.29 9.25 10.42
CA PHE A 126 -0.08 8.80 10.72
C PHE A 126 -0.87 9.85 11.49
N GLY A 127 -0.25 10.97 11.83
CA GLY A 127 -0.87 12.14 12.41
C GLY A 127 -1.77 11.82 13.60
N GLU A 128 -2.95 12.44 13.58
CA GLU A 128 -3.96 12.35 14.63
C GLU A 128 -4.76 11.04 14.62
N ASP A 129 -4.58 10.16 13.59
CA ASP A 129 -5.41 8.97 13.37
C ASP A 129 -4.72 7.64 13.72
N ARG A 130 -3.93 7.67 14.79
CA ARG A 130 -3.21 6.49 15.30
C ARG A 130 -4.14 5.37 15.75
N GLU A 131 -5.30 5.70 16.29
CA GLU A 131 -6.31 4.71 16.70
C GLU A 131 -6.86 3.94 15.51
N THR A 132 -7.18 4.63 14.41
CA THR A 132 -7.60 3.98 13.17
C THR A 132 -6.52 3.07 12.62
N MET A 133 -5.26 3.50 12.62
CA MET A 133 -4.15 2.65 12.20
C MET A 133 -4.07 1.37 13.04
N PHE A 134 -4.13 1.47 14.37
CA PHE A 134 -4.10 0.31 15.24
C PHE A 134 -5.29 -0.62 15.02
N SER A 135 -6.48 -0.09 14.80
CA SER A 135 -7.66 -0.88 14.45
C SER A 135 -7.45 -1.67 13.15
N ILE A 136 -6.84 -1.07 12.14
CA ILE A 136 -6.50 -1.75 10.87
C ILE A 136 -5.46 -2.85 11.11
N LEU A 137 -4.40 -2.57 11.87
CA LEU A 137 -3.36 -3.56 12.19
C LEU A 137 -3.95 -4.75 12.97
N ASP A 138 -4.87 -4.50 13.90
CA ASP A 138 -5.57 -5.53 14.65
C ASP A 138 -6.45 -6.41 13.75
N ALA A 139 -7.23 -5.78 12.88
CA ALA A 139 -8.07 -6.50 11.93
C ALA A 139 -7.24 -7.40 10.99
N HIS A 140 -6.12 -6.89 10.47
CA HIS A 140 -5.20 -7.66 9.63
C HIS A 140 -4.56 -8.82 10.42
N THR A 141 -4.10 -8.57 11.64
CA THR A 141 -3.49 -9.60 12.50
C THR A 141 -4.50 -10.72 12.80
N GLN A 142 -5.74 -10.38 13.11
CA GLN A 142 -6.81 -11.35 13.33
C GLN A 142 -7.14 -12.15 12.07
N PHE A 143 -7.19 -11.49 10.93
CA PHE A 143 -7.40 -12.16 9.64
C PHE A 143 -6.28 -13.17 9.35
N LEU A 144 -5.01 -12.79 9.54
CA LEU A 144 -3.87 -13.67 9.35
C LEU A 144 -3.87 -14.87 10.30
N LYS A 145 -4.21 -14.66 11.58
CA LYS A 145 -4.36 -15.76 12.55
C LYS A 145 -5.42 -16.78 12.12
N LYS A 146 -6.58 -16.29 11.64
CA LYS A 146 -7.64 -17.14 11.10
C LYS A 146 -7.17 -17.92 9.88
N LEU A 147 -6.46 -17.27 8.96
CA LEU A 147 -5.92 -17.89 7.75
C LEU A 147 -4.88 -18.97 8.08
N LEU A 148 -3.99 -18.70 9.04
CA LEU A 148 -3.01 -19.67 9.53
C LEU A 148 -3.69 -20.88 10.15
N TYR A 149 -4.67 -20.67 11.03
CA TYR A 149 -5.45 -21.75 11.67
C TYR A 149 -6.11 -22.66 10.62
N GLN A 150 -6.70 -22.11 9.58
CA GLN A 150 -7.33 -22.89 8.49
C GLN A 150 -6.34 -23.75 7.70
N ARG A 151 -5.05 -23.43 7.72
CA ARG A 151 -4.01 -24.18 7.01
C ARG A 151 -3.35 -25.27 7.85
N THR A 152 -3.54 -25.23 9.15
CA THR A 152 -2.95 -26.18 10.10
C THR A 152 -3.95 -27.29 10.50
N GLN A 153 -5.18 -27.23 10.00
CA GLN A 153 -6.19 -28.27 10.09
C GLN A 153 -6.14 -29.20 8.88
#